data_fd603c39d88481def9e53bb81f93c819
#
_entry.id   fd603c39d88481def9e53bb81f93c819
#
_cell.length_a   1.000
_cell.length_b   1.000
_cell.length_c   1.000
_cell.angle_alpha   90.00
_cell.angle_beta   90.00
_cell.angle_gamma   90.00
#
_symmetry.space_group_name_H-M   'P 1'
#
loop_
_entity.id
_entity.type
_entity.pdbx_description
1 polymer ?
#
loop_
_entity_poly.entity_id
_entity_poly.type
_entity_poly.pdbx_seq_one_letter_code
_entity_poly.pdbx_strand_id
1 'polypeptide(L)'
;QRMMADSCNDFLEKEVIPLTEKIDSKENPDLMPELLTKAGELGLLGLSIGEEYGGMNMSFNTSMLIADIVGITGSFSTAYGAHTGIATLPLKYYGNDEQKDKYLNGLVSGELKGAYCLTEPNSGSDANSGRSRATLSKDKSKYIINGQKMWISNGGFADLFIVFAKIDNDKNLTAFIVEKGLEGINMNPE
;
A
#
# COMPACT_ATOMS: atom_id res chain seq x y z
N GLN A 1 -5.99 22.92 3.38
CA GLN A 1 -7.08 21.95 3.18
C GLN A 1 -7.84 22.23 1.88
N ARG A 2 -8.44 23.45 1.72
CA ARG A 2 -9.25 23.78 0.54
C ARG A 2 -8.47 23.64 -0.78
N MET A 3 -7.28 24.17 -0.83
CA MET A 3 -6.40 24.08 -2.02
C MET A 3 -6.08 22.63 -2.40
N MET A 4 -5.85 21.76 -1.40
CA MET A 4 -5.64 20.32 -1.64
C MET A 4 -6.91 19.62 -2.15
N ALA A 5 -8.07 19.99 -1.61
CA ALA A 5 -9.35 19.47 -2.08
C ALA A 5 -9.61 19.88 -3.54
N ASP A 6 -9.38 21.14 -3.86
CA ASP A 6 -9.53 21.66 -5.23
C ASP A 6 -8.57 20.95 -6.20
N SER A 7 -7.29 20.77 -5.81
CA SER A 7 -6.29 20.05 -6.61
C SER A 7 -6.65 18.57 -6.79
N CYS A 8 -7.17 17.92 -5.75
CA CYS A 8 -7.62 16.54 -5.82
C CYS A 8 -8.81 16.39 -6.78
N ASN A 9 -9.83 17.25 -6.66
CA ASN A 9 -10.98 17.24 -7.57
C ASN A 9 -10.54 17.42 -9.03
N ASP A 10 -9.69 18.42 -9.29
CA ASP A 10 -9.16 18.68 -10.62
C ASP A 10 -8.43 17.46 -11.21
N PHE A 11 -7.62 16.79 -10.41
CA PHE A 11 -6.94 15.56 -10.82
C PHE A 11 -7.92 14.44 -11.13
N LEU A 12 -8.92 14.22 -10.28
CA LEU A 12 -9.91 13.16 -10.51
C LEU A 12 -10.73 13.43 -11.77
N GLU A 13 -11.21 14.67 -11.96
CA GLU A 13 -12.03 15.03 -13.12
C GLU A 13 -11.26 14.93 -14.45
N LYS A 14 -9.97 15.28 -14.46
CA LYS A 14 -9.18 15.34 -15.68
C LYS A 14 -8.45 14.03 -16.01
N GLU A 15 -7.98 13.31 -15.00
CA GLU A 15 -7.06 12.18 -15.19
C GLU A 15 -7.65 10.83 -14.80
N VAL A 16 -8.58 10.76 -13.82
CA VAL A 16 -9.07 9.47 -13.30
C VAL A 16 -10.45 9.13 -13.86
N ILE A 17 -11.44 10.00 -13.68
CA ILE A 17 -12.83 9.74 -14.07
C ILE A 17 -12.98 9.40 -15.57
N PRO A 18 -12.31 10.11 -16.50
CA PRO A 18 -12.39 9.78 -17.93
C PRO A 18 -11.82 8.40 -18.28
N LEU A 19 -11.03 7.81 -17.39
CA LEU A 19 -10.37 6.51 -17.59
C LEU A 19 -11.01 5.37 -16.80
N THR A 20 -12.14 5.60 -16.12
CA THR A 20 -12.78 4.61 -15.23
C THR A 20 -13.03 3.27 -15.96
N GLU A 21 -13.60 3.27 -17.16
CA GLU A 21 -13.86 2.05 -17.92
C GLU A 21 -12.58 1.28 -18.26
N LYS A 22 -11.49 2.00 -18.59
CA LYS A 22 -10.18 1.39 -18.89
C LYS A 22 -9.51 0.81 -17.65
N ILE A 23 -9.70 1.48 -16.50
CA ILE A 23 -9.23 0.99 -15.20
C ILE A 23 -9.93 -0.30 -14.84
N ASP A 24 -11.26 -0.32 -14.94
CA ASP A 24 -12.10 -1.46 -14.55
C ASP A 24 -11.94 -2.66 -15.50
N SER A 25 -11.71 -2.41 -16.80
CA SER A 25 -11.45 -3.48 -17.79
C SER A 25 -10.07 -4.13 -17.65
N LYS A 26 -9.14 -3.50 -16.94
CA LYS A 26 -7.73 -3.96 -16.78
C LYS A 26 -7.00 -4.17 -18.12
N GLU A 27 -7.46 -3.53 -19.21
CA GLU A 27 -6.80 -3.63 -20.51
C GLU A 27 -5.36 -3.10 -20.52
N ASN A 28 -5.10 -2.08 -19.68
CA ASN A 28 -3.76 -1.54 -19.49
C ASN A 28 -3.34 -1.72 -18.02
N PRO A 29 -2.47 -2.70 -17.70
CA PRO A 29 -2.03 -2.97 -16.34
C PRO A 29 -1.17 -1.84 -15.74
N ASP A 30 -0.58 -0.98 -16.57
CA ASP A 30 0.28 0.12 -16.12
C ASP A 30 -0.54 1.38 -15.74
N LEU A 31 -1.81 1.45 -16.13
CA LEU A 31 -2.64 2.63 -15.93
C LEU A 31 -2.81 2.99 -14.44
N MET A 32 -3.10 2.01 -13.59
CA MET A 32 -3.28 2.25 -12.15
C MET A 32 -1.97 2.71 -11.48
N PRO A 33 -0.81 2.05 -11.69
CA PRO A 33 0.48 2.54 -11.22
C PRO A 33 0.81 3.97 -11.68
N GLU A 34 0.54 4.30 -12.95
CA GLU A 34 0.76 5.65 -13.49
C GLU A 34 -0.10 6.71 -12.79
N LEU A 35 -1.38 6.42 -12.56
CA LEU A 35 -2.29 7.32 -11.85
C LEU A 35 -1.87 7.52 -10.39
N LEU A 36 -1.38 6.48 -9.71
CA LEU A 36 -0.81 6.61 -8.36
C LEU A 36 0.45 7.48 -8.38
N THR A 37 1.34 7.34 -9.37
CA THR A 37 2.51 8.21 -9.51
C THR A 37 2.09 9.68 -9.67
N LYS A 38 1.13 9.97 -10.55
CA LYS A 38 0.59 11.34 -10.71
C LYS A 38 -0.02 11.88 -9.42
N ALA A 39 -0.74 11.05 -8.66
CA ALA A 39 -1.24 11.44 -7.35
C ALA A 39 -0.11 11.77 -6.36
N GLY A 40 1.01 11.06 -6.43
CA GLY A 40 2.23 11.34 -5.67
C GLY A 40 2.85 12.68 -6.04
N GLU A 41 2.98 12.99 -7.32
CA GLU A 41 3.48 14.29 -7.83
C GLU A 41 2.66 15.48 -7.31
N LEU A 42 1.36 15.28 -7.07
CA LEU A 42 0.46 16.25 -6.47
C LEU A 42 0.49 16.25 -4.93
N GLY A 43 1.32 15.42 -4.30
CA GLY A 43 1.43 15.26 -2.85
C GLY A 43 0.26 14.51 -2.20
N LEU A 44 -0.67 13.95 -2.97
CA LEU A 44 -1.86 13.28 -2.46
C LEU A 44 -1.54 11.97 -1.74
N LEU A 45 -0.42 11.31 -2.04
CA LEU A 45 -0.02 10.06 -1.39
C LEU A 45 0.65 10.28 -0.02
N GLY A 46 1.20 11.48 0.21
CA GLY A 46 1.99 11.83 1.41
C GLY A 46 1.31 12.78 2.39
N LEU A 47 -0.01 12.96 2.35
CA LEU A 47 -0.71 13.99 3.13
C LEU A 47 -0.37 13.98 4.63
N SER A 48 -0.35 12.82 5.25
CA SER A 48 -0.09 12.66 6.68
C SER A 48 1.36 12.31 7.01
N ILE A 49 2.21 12.10 6.02
CA ILE A 49 3.63 11.76 6.22
C ILE A 49 4.41 13.04 6.48
N GLY A 50 5.47 12.96 7.30
CA GLY A 50 6.32 14.08 7.65
C GLY A 50 7.08 14.65 6.45
N GLU A 51 7.42 15.94 6.53
CA GLU A 51 8.15 16.65 5.47
C GLU A 51 9.56 16.07 5.26
N GLU A 52 10.14 15.48 6.30
CA GLU A 52 11.43 14.78 6.28
C GLU A 52 11.45 13.59 5.32
N TYR A 53 10.28 13.03 5.00
CA TYR A 53 10.08 11.94 4.02
C TYR A 53 9.37 12.41 2.75
N GLY A 54 9.37 13.72 2.48
CA GLY A 54 8.72 14.29 1.31
C GLY A 54 7.19 14.43 1.42
N GLY A 55 6.61 14.16 2.59
CA GLY A 55 5.18 14.32 2.85
C GLY A 55 4.78 15.76 3.17
N MET A 56 3.50 15.97 3.45
CA MET A 56 2.92 17.29 3.71
C MET A 56 2.62 17.57 5.19
N ASN A 57 2.83 16.59 6.06
CA ASN A 57 2.56 16.67 7.51
C ASN A 57 1.18 17.25 7.86
N MET A 58 0.17 16.95 7.04
CA MET A 58 -1.18 17.46 7.24
C MET A 58 -1.93 16.65 8.31
N SER A 59 -2.95 17.26 8.87
CA SER A 59 -3.79 16.64 9.90
C SER A 59 -4.61 15.46 9.32
N PHE A 60 -5.01 14.55 10.21
CA PHE A 60 -5.91 13.44 9.88
C PHE A 60 -7.20 13.90 9.19
N ASN A 61 -7.76 15.03 9.60
CA ASN A 61 -8.97 15.59 8.97
C ASN A 61 -8.75 15.93 7.48
N THR A 62 -7.55 16.36 7.10
CA THR A 62 -7.23 16.60 5.69
C THR A 62 -7.18 15.29 4.92
N SER A 63 -6.57 14.25 5.49
CA SER A 63 -6.53 12.92 4.87
C SER A 63 -7.94 12.35 4.69
N MET A 64 -8.85 12.55 5.66
CA MET A 64 -10.24 12.11 5.56
C MET A 64 -11.02 12.89 4.49
N LEU A 65 -10.82 14.21 4.40
CA LEU A 65 -11.42 15.02 3.33
C LEU A 65 -11.00 14.53 1.94
N ILE A 66 -9.71 14.25 1.75
CA ILE A 66 -9.22 13.76 0.46
C ILE A 66 -9.72 12.32 0.20
N ALA A 67 -9.78 11.47 1.22
CA ALA A 67 -10.35 10.13 1.08
C ALA A 67 -11.84 10.15 0.67
N ASP A 68 -12.63 11.08 1.20
CA ASP A 68 -14.03 11.31 0.81
C ASP A 68 -14.13 11.71 -0.67
N ILE A 69 -13.31 12.67 -1.10
CA ILE A 69 -13.26 13.13 -2.50
C ILE A 69 -12.86 11.98 -3.44
N VAL A 70 -11.80 11.24 -3.10
CA VAL A 70 -11.31 10.10 -3.92
C VAL A 70 -12.34 8.97 -3.95
N GLY A 71 -13.17 8.82 -2.90
CA GLY A 71 -14.14 7.74 -2.75
C GLY A 71 -15.12 7.56 -3.89
N ILE A 72 -15.36 8.58 -4.71
CA ILE A 72 -16.26 8.52 -5.88
C ILE A 72 -15.69 7.72 -7.07
N THR A 73 -14.40 7.38 -7.05
CA THR A 73 -13.66 6.86 -8.21
C THR A 73 -13.51 5.33 -8.27
N GLY A 74 -14.32 4.57 -7.50
CA GLY A 74 -14.37 3.11 -7.58
C GLY A 74 -13.01 2.43 -7.39
N SER A 75 -12.51 1.77 -8.43
CA SER A 75 -11.26 1.00 -8.38
C SER A 75 -10.04 1.85 -8.01
N PHE A 76 -9.96 3.10 -8.50
CA PHE A 76 -8.86 3.99 -8.13
C PHE A 76 -8.87 4.31 -6.63
N SER A 77 -10.05 4.56 -6.03
CA SER A 77 -10.15 4.84 -4.59
C SER A 77 -9.66 3.66 -3.74
N THR A 78 -9.94 2.44 -4.18
CA THR A 78 -9.46 1.22 -3.52
C THR A 78 -7.93 1.12 -3.58
N ALA A 79 -7.33 1.35 -4.75
CA ALA A 79 -5.89 1.33 -4.93
C ALA A 79 -5.19 2.44 -4.13
N TYR A 80 -5.73 3.64 -4.17
CA TYR A 80 -5.26 4.80 -3.40
C TYR A 80 -5.31 4.52 -1.89
N GLY A 81 -6.45 4.04 -1.39
CA GLY A 81 -6.62 3.74 0.04
C GLY A 81 -5.74 2.58 0.52
N ALA A 82 -5.55 1.55 -0.31
CA ALA A 82 -4.62 0.47 -0.01
C ALA A 82 -3.17 0.97 0.10
N HIS A 83 -2.76 1.85 -0.79
CA HIS A 83 -1.43 2.44 -0.79
C HIS A 83 -1.22 3.40 0.39
N THR A 84 -2.05 4.44 0.51
CA THR A 84 -1.85 5.52 1.49
C THR A 84 -2.19 5.11 2.91
N GLY A 85 -3.23 4.29 3.08
CA GLY A 85 -3.77 3.87 4.36
C GLY A 85 -3.07 2.65 4.91
N ILE A 86 -3.36 1.48 4.36
CA ILE A 86 -2.97 0.22 4.99
C ILE A 86 -1.55 -0.24 4.65
N ALA A 87 -0.93 0.24 3.56
CA ALA A 87 0.47 -0.07 3.26
C ALA A 87 1.45 0.95 3.85
N THR A 88 1.19 2.25 3.71
CA THR A 88 2.13 3.30 4.14
C THR A 88 2.06 3.59 5.64
N LEU A 89 0.87 3.64 6.25
CA LEU A 89 0.73 4.00 7.66
C LEU A 89 1.37 3.00 8.65
N PRO A 90 1.35 1.68 8.44
CA PRO A 90 2.10 0.76 9.31
C PRO A 90 3.58 1.10 9.37
N LEU A 91 4.19 1.44 8.24
CA LEU A 91 5.59 1.85 8.19
C LEU A 91 5.81 3.19 8.92
N LYS A 92 4.93 4.17 8.70
CA LYS A 92 4.98 5.46 9.40
C LYS A 92 4.96 5.28 10.92
N TYR A 93 4.06 4.45 11.45
CA TYR A 93 3.83 4.35 12.90
C TYR A 93 4.74 3.35 13.60
N TYR A 94 5.16 2.29 12.93
CA TYR A 94 5.84 1.15 13.54
C TYR A 94 7.21 0.85 12.93
N GLY A 95 7.55 1.43 11.78
CA GLY A 95 8.88 1.31 11.19
C GLY A 95 9.94 1.98 12.06
N ASN A 96 11.14 1.40 12.11
CA ASN A 96 12.31 2.09 12.64
C ASN A 96 12.82 3.16 11.67
N ASP A 97 13.78 3.97 12.09
CA ASP A 97 14.25 5.10 11.27
C ASP A 97 14.85 4.63 9.94
N GLU A 98 15.66 3.56 9.95
CA GLU A 98 16.25 2.96 8.74
C GLU A 98 15.17 2.50 7.73
N GLN A 99 14.09 1.88 8.21
CA GLN A 99 12.98 1.45 7.36
C GLN A 99 12.21 2.64 6.79
N LYS A 100 11.98 3.67 7.60
CA LYS A 100 11.31 4.89 7.16
C LYS A 100 12.13 5.64 6.12
N ASP A 101 13.40 5.84 6.37
CA ASP A 101 14.34 6.50 5.44
C ASP A 101 14.42 5.77 4.11
N LYS A 102 14.39 4.44 4.14
CA LYS A 102 14.50 3.62 2.94
C LYS A 102 13.25 3.67 2.06
N TYR A 103 12.05 3.71 2.64
CA TYR A 103 10.84 3.43 1.87
C TYR A 103 9.82 4.57 1.81
N LEU A 104 9.72 5.43 2.86
CA LEU A 104 8.64 6.41 2.91
C LEU A 104 8.69 7.42 1.78
N ASN A 105 9.86 7.90 1.40
CA ASN A 105 9.99 8.86 0.30
C ASN A 105 9.45 8.28 -1.03
N GLY A 106 9.83 7.04 -1.35
CA GLY A 106 9.35 6.35 -2.55
C GLY A 106 7.84 6.08 -2.53
N LEU A 107 7.27 5.76 -1.35
CA LEU A 107 5.82 5.60 -1.20
C LEU A 107 5.07 6.95 -1.34
N VAL A 108 5.62 8.01 -0.80
CA VAL A 108 5.03 9.36 -0.85
C VAL A 108 5.06 9.94 -2.27
N SER A 109 6.17 9.76 -2.99
CA SER A 109 6.30 10.21 -4.38
C SER A 109 5.51 9.33 -5.37
N GLY A 110 5.11 8.14 -4.96
CA GLY A 110 4.50 7.14 -5.86
C GLY A 110 5.52 6.43 -6.76
N GLU A 111 6.81 6.57 -6.51
CA GLU A 111 7.85 5.75 -7.14
C GLU A 111 7.68 4.29 -6.71
N LEU A 112 7.48 4.05 -5.41
CA LEU A 112 7.10 2.74 -4.87
C LEU A 112 5.59 2.66 -4.65
N LYS A 113 4.99 1.54 -5.05
CA LYS A 113 3.59 1.23 -4.77
C LYS A 113 3.52 0.21 -3.64
N GLY A 114 2.64 0.47 -2.69
CA GLY A 114 2.48 -0.37 -1.52
C GLY A 114 1.24 -1.26 -1.57
N ALA A 115 1.35 -2.47 -1.01
CA ALA A 115 0.26 -3.39 -0.78
C ALA A 115 0.26 -3.95 0.65
N TYR A 116 -0.92 -4.37 1.12
CA TYR A 116 -1.12 -4.89 2.47
C TYR A 116 -1.61 -6.33 2.42
N CYS A 117 -0.80 -7.26 2.90
CA CYS A 117 -0.99 -8.69 2.76
C CYS A 117 -1.37 -9.34 4.09
N LEU A 118 -2.65 -9.22 4.49
CA LEU A 118 -3.19 -9.80 5.71
C LEU A 118 -4.02 -11.05 5.41
N THR A 119 -5.05 -10.93 4.57
CA THR A 119 -6.03 -11.96 4.28
C THR A 119 -5.40 -13.23 3.69
N GLU A 120 -5.87 -14.39 4.14
CA GLU A 120 -5.50 -15.70 3.64
C GLU A 120 -6.74 -16.48 3.17
N PRO A 121 -6.62 -17.54 2.37
CA PRO A 121 -7.77 -18.32 1.90
C PRO A 121 -8.71 -18.79 3.01
N ASN A 122 -8.18 -19.05 4.20
CA ASN A 122 -8.94 -19.55 5.36
C ASN A 122 -8.99 -18.54 6.53
N SER A 123 -8.61 -17.28 6.32
CA SER A 123 -8.53 -16.25 7.35
C SER A 123 -8.89 -14.89 6.79
N GLY A 124 -10.13 -14.47 7.01
CA GLY A 124 -10.66 -13.15 6.66
C GLY A 124 -10.92 -12.32 7.90
N SER A 125 -12.18 -12.32 8.39
CA SER A 125 -12.58 -11.54 9.57
C SER A 125 -11.81 -11.89 10.84
N ASP A 126 -11.48 -13.15 11.04
CA ASP A 126 -10.53 -13.58 12.07
C ASP A 126 -9.11 -13.61 11.50
N ALA A 127 -8.48 -12.44 11.42
CA ALA A 127 -7.13 -12.30 10.89
C ALA A 127 -6.10 -13.13 11.68
N ASN A 128 -6.29 -13.29 12.99
CA ASN A 128 -5.40 -14.07 13.83
C ASN A 128 -5.46 -15.58 13.57
N SER A 129 -6.46 -16.07 12.85
CA SER A 129 -6.49 -17.48 12.39
C SER A 129 -5.54 -17.75 11.23
N GLY A 130 -4.86 -16.75 10.69
CA GLY A 130 -3.88 -16.84 9.61
C GLY A 130 -2.79 -17.89 9.87
N ARG A 131 -2.41 -18.59 8.80
CA ARG A 131 -1.46 -19.73 8.85
C ARG A 131 -0.08 -19.42 8.31
N SER A 132 0.11 -18.27 7.66
CA SER A 132 1.44 -17.82 7.22
C SER A 132 2.42 -17.80 8.38
N ARG A 133 3.62 -18.34 8.17
CA ARG A 133 4.67 -18.48 9.17
C ARG A 133 5.95 -17.83 8.69
N ALA A 134 6.64 -17.19 9.64
CA ALA A 134 7.97 -16.65 9.48
C ALA A 134 8.92 -17.40 10.40
N THR A 135 9.91 -18.06 9.86
CA THR A 135 10.92 -18.82 10.62
C THR A 135 12.27 -18.17 10.46
N LEU A 136 12.99 -18.01 11.56
CA LEU A 136 14.35 -17.44 11.53
C LEU A 136 15.30 -18.41 10.80
N SER A 137 16.10 -17.89 9.87
CA SER A 137 17.10 -18.66 9.16
C SER A 137 18.16 -19.25 10.12
N LYS A 138 18.86 -20.31 9.71
CA LYS A 138 19.87 -21.00 10.54
C LYS A 138 20.99 -20.07 11.02
N ASP A 139 21.40 -19.13 10.17
CA ASP A 139 22.40 -18.11 10.45
C ASP A 139 21.84 -16.89 11.20
N LYS A 140 20.52 -16.89 11.47
CA LYS A 140 19.78 -15.81 12.14
C LYS A 140 19.84 -14.44 11.44
N SER A 141 20.15 -14.40 10.15
CA SER A 141 20.29 -13.16 9.40
C SER A 141 18.97 -12.66 8.80
N LYS A 142 17.97 -13.56 8.60
CA LYS A 142 16.71 -13.25 7.95
C LYS A 142 15.58 -14.16 8.41
N TYR A 143 14.34 -13.72 8.18
CA TYR A 143 13.16 -14.55 8.30
C TYR A 143 12.79 -15.16 6.93
N ILE A 144 12.40 -16.43 6.93
CA ILE A 144 11.85 -17.14 5.78
C ILE A 144 10.35 -17.20 5.98
N ILE A 145 9.59 -16.56 5.11
CA ILE A 145 8.13 -16.50 5.19
C ILE A 145 7.55 -17.55 4.26
N ASN A 146 6.66 -18.40 4.80
CA ASN A 146 5.89 -19.39 4.04
C ASN A 146 4.41 -19.19 4.30
N GLY A 147 3.62 -19.04 3.24
CA GLY A 147 2.19 -18.81 3.32
C GLY A 147 1.59 -18.37 2.01
N GLN A 148 0.30 -18.09 2.03
CA GLN A 148 -0.44 -17.58 0.89
C GLN A 148 -1.34 -16.45 1.35
N LYS A 149 -1.36 -15.36 0.57
CA LYS A 149 -2.26 -14.23 0.78
C LYS A 149 -3.28 -14.14 -0.35
N MET A 150 -4.44 -13.57 -0.09
CA MET A 150 -5.56 -13.54 -1.01
C MET A 150 -6.22 -12.15 -1.03
N TRP A 151 -6.70 -11.75 -2.19
CA TRP A 151 -7.42 -10.49 -2.40
C TRP A 151 -6.61 -9.26 -2.00
N ILE A 152 -5.37 -9.22 -2.45
CA ILE A 152 -4.44 -8.15 -2.11
C ILE A 152 -4.56 -7.01 -3.11
N SER A 153 -5.25 -5.94 -2.70
CA SER A 153 -5.28 -4.70 -3.50
C SER A 153 -3.87 -4.22 -3.80
N ASN A 154 -3.63 -3.81 -5.03
CA ASN A 154 -2.33 -3.44 -5.59
C ASN A 154 -1.34 -4.62 -5.73
N GLY A 155 -1.72 -5.85 -5.38
CA GLY A 155 -0.82 -7.00 -5.36
C GLY A 155 -0.11 -7.23 -6.70
N GLY A 156 -0.81 -7.03 -7.82
CA GLY A 156 -0.27 -7.28 -9.16
C GLY A 156 0.85 -6.30 -9.58
N PHE A 157 0.85 -5.07 -9.05
CA PHE A 157 1.81 -4.03 -9.45
C PHE A 157 2.67 -3.47 -8.30
N ALA A 158 2.33 -3.76 -7.03
CA ALA A 158 3.06 -3.21 -5.89
C ALA A 158 4.55 -3.59 -5.89
N ASP A 159 5.38 -2.68 -5.39
CA ASP A 159 6.83 -2.84 -5.22
C ASP A 159 7.18 -3.21 -3.79
N LEU A 160 6.32 -2.85 -2.83
CA LEU A 160 6.50 -3.08 -1.40
C LEU A 160 5.24 -3.71 -0.80
N PHE A 161 5.42 -4.80 -0.08
CA PHE A 161 4.35 -5.54 0.57
C PHE A 161 4.52 -5.52 2.09
N ILE A 162 3.47 -5.13 2.82
CA ILE A 162 3.39 -5.30 4.27
C ILE A 162 2.73 -6.66 4.53
N VAL A 163 3.54 -7.67 4.79
CA VAL A 163 3.11 -9.06 4.90
C VAL A 163 2.97 -9.45 6.37
N PHE A 164 1.82 -9.96 6.75
CA PHE A 164 1.56 -10.44 8.10
C PHE A 164 1.77 -11.96 8.19
N ALA A 165 2.63 -12.38 9.10
CA ALA A 165 2.87 -13.78 9.39
C ALA A 165 3.16 -13.97 10.89
N LYS A 166 3.01 -15.19 11.39
CA LYS A 166 3.36 -15.54 12.77
C LYS A 166 4.81 -16.02 12.82
N ILE A 167 5.58 -15.50 13.78
CA ILE A 167 6.94 -15.97 14.01
C ILE A 167 6.86 -17.32 14.74
N ASP A 168 7.40 -18.36 14.11
CA ASP A 168 7.43 -19.72 14.64
C ASP A 168 6.06 -20.18 15.22
N ASN A 169 5.96 -20.33 16.54
CA ASN A 169 4.75 -20.75 17.25
C ASN A 169 4.00 -19.58 17.92
N ASP A 170 4.33 -18.33 17.59
CA ASP A 170 3.60 -17.17 18.15
C ASP A 170 2.13 -17.24 17.74
N LYS A 171 1.27 -16.79 18.65
CA LYS A 171 -0.17 -16.66 18.40
C LYS A 171 -0.50 -15.35 17.67
N ASN A 172 0.37 -14.35 17.78
CA ASN A 172 0.16 -13.02 17.22
C ASN A 172 0.81 -12.89 15.84
N LEU A 173 0.26 -12.00 15.04
CA LEU A 173 0.81 -11.63 13.75
C LEU A 173 1.91 -10.58 13.93
N THR A 174 2.97 -10.72 13.16
CA THR A 174 4.04 -9.73 12.98
C THR A 174 3.99 -9.22 11.54
N ALA A 175 4.17 -7.92 11.35
CA ALA A 175 4.28 -7.31 10.03
C ALA A 175 5.72 -7.37 9.53
N PHE A 176 5.90 -7.80 8.29
CA PHE A 176 7.18 -7.84 7.58
C PHE A 176 7.11 -6.94 6.37
N ILE A 177 8.18 -6.19 6.12
CA ILE A 177 8.36 -5.44 4.88
C ILE A 177 9.01 -6.40 3.87
N VAL A 178 8.36 -6.59 2.74
CA VAL A 178 8.81 -7.51 1.69
C VAL A 178 8.88 -6.74 0.37
N GLU A 179 10.05 -6.69 -0.25
CA GLU A 179 10.26 -6.03 -1.54
C GLU A 179 9.87 -6.95 -2.70
N LYS A 180 9.34 -6.36 -3.78
CA LYS A 180 9.13 -7.06 -5.05
C LYS A 180 10.45 -7.62 -5.57
N GLY A 181 10.40 -8.84 -6.10
CA GLY A 181 11.57 -9.47 -6.69
C GLY A 181 12.42 -10.30 -5.74
N LEU A 182 12.08 -10.37 -4.44
CA LEU A 182 12.68 -11.36 -3.57
C LEU A 182 12.34 -12.77 -4.06
N GLU A 183 13.32 -13.68 -3.97
CA GLU A 183 13.16 -15.08 -4.37
C GLU A 183 12.02 -15.75 -3.58
N GLY A 184 11.17 -16.50 -4.29
CA GLY A 184 10.05 -17.25 -3.70
C GLY A 184 8.73 -16.49 -3.68
N ILE A 185 8.67 -15.25 -4.12
CA ILE A 185 7.40 -14.54 -4.30
C ILE A 185 6.76 -14.98 -5.62
N ASN A 186 5.57 -15.54 -5.53
CA ASN A 186 4.75 -15.88 -6.68
C ASN A 186 3.45 -15.10 -6.62
N MET A 187 3.15 -14.35 -7.65
CA MET A 187 1.90 -13.64 -7.83
C MET A 187 1.07 -14.35 -8.89
N ASN A 188 -0.17 -14.68 -8.56
CA ASN A 188 -1.10 -15.19 -9.55
C ASN A 188 -1.57 -14.03 -10.44
N PRO A 189 -1.88 -14.29 -11.71
CA PRO A 189 -2.56 -13.31 -12.55
C PRO A 189 -3.90 -12.91 -11.89
N GLU A 190 -4.22 -11.61 -11.96
CA GLU A 190 -5.48 -11.04 -11.46
C GLU A 190 -6.68 -11.40 -12.35
#